data_209927021b8632012e64827e104dac2f
#
_entry.id   209927021b8632012e64827e104dac2f
#
_cell.length_a   1.000
_cell.length_b   1.000
_cell.length_c   1.000
_cell.angle_alpha   90.00
_cell.angle_beta   90.00
_cell.angle_gamma   90.00
#
_symmetry.space_group_name_H-M   'P 1'
#
loop_
_entity.id
_entity.type
_entity.pdbx_description
1 polymer ?
#
loop_
_entity_poly.entity_id
_entity_poly.type
_entity_poly.pdbx_seq_one_letter_code
_entity_poly.pdbx_strand_id
1 'polypeptide(L)'
;MATPPASPPPPLPPPPADASASPSTLKRTHKATWLRSLATRPPGAERLVVNVDPATGKADGPHKKKLRTYLGIVARDKVDVTYDTWKEVPTAHKDLIWEDIQEEFEIPEASDSRTKKKILQIVGERWRQFKSDLTRKWALGADKDGANDIVCEKYGISKEKWTQFCQTRRDPSWEDVRKKAQASQKQNTAPHVLSRGGYEYLEEKFMAEKTKKRLEEAASLEALRASLTLHLPS
;
A
#
# COMPACT_ATOMS: atom_id res chain seq x y z
N MET A 1 39.55 -75.55 21.43
CA MET A 1 40.24 -74.27 21.10
C MET A 1 39.27 -73.45 20.27
N ALA A 2 38.65 -72.46 20.89
CA ALA A 2 37.67 -71.58 20.24
C ALA A 2 38.37 -70.31 19.77
N THR A 3 38.22 -69.98 18.49
CA THR A 3 38.71 -68.74 17.89
C THR A 3 37.90 -67.56 18.37
N PRO A 4 38.52 -66.42 18.71
CA PRO A 4 37.79 -65.22 19.13
C PRO A 4 37.06 -64.56 17.95
N PRO A 5 35.93 -63.88 18.17
CA PRO A 5 35.19 -63.22 17.13
C PRO A 5 35.90 -61.96 16.62
N ALA A 6 35.83 -61.74 15.29
CA ALA A 6 36.46 -60.63 14.60
C ALA A 6 35.79 -59.29 15.00
N SER A 7 36.63 -58.29 15.23
CA SER A 7 36.18 -56.94 15.53
C SER A 7 35.40 -56.31 14.34
N PRO A 8 34.40 -55.52 14.60
CA PRO A 8 33.65 -54.83 13.53
C PRO A 8 34.50 -53.77 12.81
N PRO A 9 34.27 -53.56 11.49
CA PRO A 9 35.00 -52.55 10.72
C PRO A 9 34.69 -51.12 11.21
N PRO A 10 35.65 -50.21 11.04
CA PRO A 10 35.46 -48.81 11.44
C PRO A 10 34.36 -48.14 10.61
N PRO A 11 33.64 -47.17 11.20
CA PRO A 11 32.59 -46.42 10.49
C PRO A 11 33.18 -45.59 9.35
N LEU A 12 32.44 -45.57 8.22
CA LEU A 12 32.77 -44.80 7.04
C LEU A 12 32.76 -43.30 7.38
N PRO A 13 33.68 -42.50 6.80
CA PRO A 13 33.67 -41.05 6.99
C PRO A 13 32.38 -40.45 6.42
N PRO A 14 31.86 -39.34 7.01
CA PRO A 14 30.70 -38.68 6.50
C PRO A 14 30.98 -38.09 5.11
N PRO A 15 29.95 -38.03 4.22
CA PRO A 15 30.13 -37.43 2.90
C PRO A 15 30.49 -35.94 3.03
N PRO A 16 31.25 -35.37 2.08
CA PRO A 16 31.63 -33.96 2.11
C PRO A 16 30.37 -33.10 2.08
N ALA A 17 30.30 -32.13 2.98
CA ALA A 17 29.27 -31.14 3.01
C ALA A 17 29.32 -30.34 1.70
N ASP A 18 28.31 -30.49 0.85
CA ASP A 18 28.07 -29.61 -0.29
C ASP A 18 27.82 -28.20 0.22
N ALA A 19 28.90 -27.41 0.23
CA ALA A 19 28.88 -25.99 0.48
C ALA A 19 28.46 -25.28 -0.81
N SER A 20 27.16 -25.27 -1.14
CA SER A 20 26.59 -24.33 -2.11
C SER A 20 25.08 -24.24 -2.01
N ALA A 21 24.58 -23.91 -0.84
CA ALA A 21 23.25 -23.30 -0.71
C ALA A 21 23.48 -21.84 -0.33
N SER A 22 23.53 -20.96 -1.32
CA SER A 22 23.39 -19.53 -1.11
C SER A 22 22.11 -19.30 -0.30
N PRO A 23 22.15 -18.53 0.82
CA PRO A 23 20.95 -18.23 1.55
C PRO A 23 20.02 -17.47 0.60
N SER A 24 18.90 -18.11 0.23
CA SER A 24 17.80 -17.42 -0.43
C SER A 24 17.48 -16.22 0.44
N THR A 25 17.73 -15.03 -0.09
CA THR A 25 17.35 -13.76 0.50
C THR A 25 15.83 -13.78 0.66
N LEU A 26 15.38 -14.25 1.82
CA LEU A 26 14.01 -14.10 2.27
C LEU A 26 13.70 -12.61 2.16
N LYS A 27 12.92 -12.22 1.15
CA LYS A 27 12.45 -10.85 0.96
C LYS A 27 11.82 -10.44 2.28
N ARG A 28 12.49 -9.52 3.01
CA ARG A 28 11.99 -8.97 4.26
C ARG A 28 10.58 -8.45 3.99
N THR A 29 9.58 -9.21 4.39
CA THR A 29 8.20 -8.73 4.34
C THR A 29 8.11 -7.57 5.31
N HIS A 30 7.77 -6.38 4.81
CA HIS A 30 7.57 -5.22 5.65
C HIS A 30 6.52 -5.59 6.72
N LYS A 31 6.87 -5.36 8.00
CA LYS A 31 5.89 -5.45 9.10
C LYS A 31 4.73 -4.51 8.79
N ALA A 32 3.53 -4.84 9.27
CA ALA A 32 2.39 -3.93 9.19
C ALA A 32 2.81 -2.56 9.73
N THR A 33 2.51 -1.48 8.99
CA THR A 33 2.89 -0.13 9.41
C THR A 33 2.01 0.28 10.59
N TRP A 34 2.61 0.50 11.73
CA TRP A 34 2.00 1.10 12.90
C TRP A 34 2.60 2.50 13.08
N LEU A 35 1.76 3.52 13.19
CA LEU A 35 2.22 4.86 13.51
C LEU A 35 2.49 4.95 15.02
N ARG A 36 3.63 4.41 15.45
CA ARG A 36 4.05 4.46 16.86
C ARG A 36 3.99 5.88 17.44
N SER A 37 4.32 6.88 16.62
CA SER A 37 4.27 8.29 17.02
C SER A 37 2.88 8.80 17.37
N LEU A 38 1.80 8.16 16.93
CA LEU A 38 0.45 8.46 17.37
C LEU A 38 0.06 7.60 18.58
N ALA A 39 0.38 6.32 18.56
CA ALA A 39 0.09 5.41 19.69
C ALA A 39 0.82 5.77 20.99
N THR A 40 1.95 6.48 20.93
CA THR A 40 2.72 6.94 22.11
C THR A 40 2.42 8.37 22.50
N ARG A 41 1.44 9.02 21.86
CA ARG A 41 1.05 10.38 22.17
C ARG A 41 0.41 10.47 23.55
N PRO A 42 0.83 11.38 24.42
CA PRO A 42 0.18 11.56 25.72
C PRO A 42 -1.25 12.05 25.55
N PRO A 43 -2.18 11.65 26.42
CA PRO A 43 -3.53 12.19 26.44
C PRO A 43 -3.51 13.72 26.53
N GLY A 44 -4.29 14.41 25.68
CA GLY A 44 -4.34 15.88 25.63
C GLY A 44 -3.23 16.56 24.83
N ALA A 45 -2.36 15.82 24.13
CA ALA A 45 -1.41 16.41 23.20
C ALA A 45 -2.12 17.09 22.03
N GLU A 46 -1.53 18.19 21.53
CA GLU A 46 -2.06 18.96 20.42
C GLU A 46 -2.26 18.08 19.18
N ARG A 47 -3.45 18.13 18.56
CA ARG A 47 -3.79 17.34 17.37
C ARG A 47 -2.99 17.80 16.15
N LEU A 48 -2.73 16.87 15.26
CA LEU A 48 -1.98 17.16 14.03
C LEU A 48 -2.88 17.87 13.01
N VAL A 49 -2.60 19.14 12.71
CA VAL A 49 -3.38 19.90 11.74
C VAL A 49 -3.14 19.40 10.31
N VAL A 50 -4.22 19.09 9.59
CA VAL A 50 -4.20 18.66 8.18
C VAL A 50 -5.40 19.28 7.45
N ASN A 51 -5.12 20.05 6.41
CA ASN A 51 -6.16 20.57 5.54
C ASN A 51 -6.63 19.48 4.56
N VAL A 52 -7.94 19.40 4.33
CA VAL A 52 -8.53 18.41 3.41
C VAL A 52 -9.50 19.11 2.49
N ASP A 53 -9.24 19.07 1.20
CA ASP A 53 -10.15 19.62 0.19
C ASP A 53 -11.49 18.85 0.21
N PRO A 54 -12.61 19.50 0.52
CA PRO A 54 -13.92 18.85 0.59
C PRO A 54 -14.41 18.28 -0.75
N ALA A 55 -13.94 18.79 -1.87
CA ALA A 55 -14.34 18.34 -3.20
C ALA A 55 -13.64 17.04 -3.60
N THR A 56 -12.33 16.97 -3.36
CA THR A 56 -11.49 15.85 -3.81
C THR A 56 -11.10 14.88 -2.70
N GLY A 57 -11.11 15.33 -1.44
CA GLY A 57 -10.57 14.59 -0.29
C GLY A 57 -9.04 14.61 -0.23
N LYS A 58 -8.40 15.45 -1.03
CA LYS A 58 -6.94 15.57 -1.06
C LYS A 58 -6.45 16.26 0.22
N ALA A 59 -5.57 15.56 0.94
CA ALA A 59 -4.96 16.11 2.14
C ALA A 59 -3.74 16.96 1.78
N ASP A 60 -3.57 18.12 2.43
CA ASP A 60 -2.41 19.00 2.31
C ASP A 60 -1.83 19.40 3.68
N GLY A 61 -0.64 19.97 3.65
CA GLY A 61 0.08 20.36 4.85
C GLY A 61 1.16 19.35 5.29
N PRO A 62 1.91 19.70 6.38
CA PRO A 62 3.07 18.91 6.81
C PRO A 62 2.73 17.49 7.27
N HIS A 63 1.51 17.27 7.74
CA HIS A 63 1.07 16.00 8.29
C HIS A 63 0.25 15.13 7.32
N LYS A 64 0.07 15.55 6.06
CA LYS A 64 -0.69 14.81 5.05
C LYS A 64 -0.27 13.36 4.87
N LYS A 65 1.03 13.06 4.97
CA LYS A 65 1.53 11.67 4.88
C LYS A 65 1.11 10.83 6.09
N LYS A 66 1.12 11.44 7.29
CA LYS A 66 0.68 10.76 8.52
C LYS A 66 -0.81 10.44 8.46
N LEU A 67 -1.65 11.39 8.05
CA LEU A 67 -3.08 11.14 7.84
C LEU A 67 -3.32 9.98 6.86
N ARG A 68 -2.70 10.01 5.68
CA ARG A 68 -2.84 8.91 4.69
C ARG A 68 -2.48 7.54 5.24
N THR A 69 -1.43 7.47 6.06
CA THR A 69 -1.00 6.21 6.69
C THR A 69 -2.00 5.79 7.76
N TYR A 70 -2.47 6.74 8.57
CA TYR A 70 -3.46 6.48 9.62
C TYR A 70 -4.78 5.97 9.06
N LEU A 71 -5.31 6.57 7.99
CA LEU A 71 -6.51 6.07 7.30
C LEU A 71 -6.35 4.61 6.83
N GLY A 72 -5.14 4.21 6.43
CA GLY A 72 -4.85 2.82 6.08
C GLY A 72 -4.80 1.89 7.30
N ILE A 73 -4.36 2.38 8.47
CA ILE A 73 -4.37 1.62 9.73
C ILE A 73 -5.81 1.43 10.21
N VAL A 74 -6.57 2.50 10.33
CA VAL A 74 -7.98 2.47 10.74
C VAL A 74 -8.80 1.53 9.85
N ALA A 75 -8.57 1.56 8.55
CA ALA A 75 -9.24 0.68 7.59
C ALA A 75 -8.98 -0.81 7.86
N ARG A 76 -7.79 -1.18 8.38
CA ARG A 76 -7.45 -2.56 8.70
C ARG A 76 -7.92 -2.99 10.08
N ASP A 77 -7.77 -2.08 11.05
CA ASP A 77 -7.95 -2.42 12.45
C ASP A 77 -9.39 -2.26 12.92
N LYS A 78 -10.10 -1.25 12.36
CA LYS A 78 -11.44 -0.91 12.81
C LYS A 78 -12.55 -1.50 11.93
N VAL A 79 -12.27 -1.88 10.69
CA VAL A 79 -13.30 -2.38 9.77
C VAL A 79 -13.20 -3.88 9.58
N ASP A 80 -14.28 -4.59 9.88
CA ASP A 80 -14.33 -6.03 9.75
C ASP A 80 -14.17 -6.48 8.28
N VAL A 81 -13.34 -7.48 8.06
CA VAL A 81 -13.06 -8.03 6.72
C VAL A 81 -14.21 -8.88 6.18
N THR A 82 -15.15 -9.29 7.03
CA THR A 82 -16.28 -10.16 6.66
C THR A 82 -17.38 -9.41 5.91
N TYR A 83 -17.49 -8.08 6.03
CA TYR A 83 -18.41 -7.33 5.18
C TYR A 83 -18.07 -7.50 3.69
N ASP A 84 -19.05 -7.70 2.83
CA ASP A 84 -18.81 -7.81 1.40
C ASP A 84 -18.53 -6.46 0.77
N THR A 85 -19.30 -5.46 1.10
CA THR A 85 -19.19 -4.10 0.55
C THR A 85 -19.06 -3.04 1.64
N TRP A 86 -18.46 -1.89 1.30
CA TRP A 86 -18.41 -0.72 2.18
C TRP A 86 -19.79 -0.19 2.56
N LYS A 87 -20.82 -0.47 1.76
CA LYS A 87 -22.19 -0.04 2.04
C LYS A 87 -22.79 -0.75 3.24
N GLU A 88 -22.43 -2.01 3.46
CA GLU A 88 -22.90 -2.85 4.56
C GLU A 88 -22.32 -2.45 5.92
N VAL A 89 -21.18 -1.77 5.94
CA VAL A 89 -20.62 -1.24 7.18
C VAL A 89 -21.63 -0.26 7.80
N PRO A 90 -22.08 -0.47 9.05
CA PRO A 90 -23.09 0.39 9.70
C PRO A 90 -22.64 1.85 9.76
N THR A 91 -23.60 2.76 9.64
CA THR A 91 -23.32 4.21 9.73
C THR A 91 -22.73 4.58 11.09
N ALA A 92 -23.26 4.03 12.17
CA ALA A 92 -22.71 4.25 13.51
C ALA A 92 -21.21 3.83 13.60
N HIS A 93 -20.83 2.74 12.95
CA HIS A 93 -19.43 2.31 12.91
C HIS A 93 -18.57 3.30 12.10
N LYS A 94 -19.08 3.81 10.99
CA LYS A 94 -18.40 4.86 10.21
C LYS A 94 -18.25 6.16 11.00
N ASP A 95 -19.23 6.48 11.85
CA ASP A 95 -19.19 7.65 12.73
C ASP A 95 -18.10 7.50 13.80
N LEU A 96 -18.00 6.34 14.44
CA LEU A 96 -16.90 6.04 15.36
C LEU A 96 -15.52 6.14 14.69
N ILE A 97 -15.39 5.63 13.45
CA ILE A 97 -14.16 5.78 12.68
C ILE A 97 -13.81 7.25 12.44
N TRP A 98 -14.83 8.07 12.19
CA TRP A 98 -14.62 9.51 12.00
C TRP A 98 -14.19 10.21 13.29
N GLU A 99 -14.78 9.85 14.42
CA GLU A 99 -14.37 10.34 15.75
C GLU A 99 -12.92 9.97 16.07
N ASP A 100 -12.53 8.70 15.88
CA ASP A 100 -11.14 8.26 16.03
C ASP A 100 -10.14 9.09 15.19
N ILE A 101 -10.54 9.45 13.96
CA ILE A 101 -9.70 10.29 13.09
C ILE A 101 -9.59 11.71 13.64
N GLN A 102 -10.68 12.28 14.16
CA GLN A 102 -10.71 13.62 14.75
C GLN A 102 -9.99 13.70 16.09
N GLU A 103 -9.87 12.60 16.84
CA GLU A 103 -9.05 12.55 18.05
C GLU A 103 -7.55 12.77 17.74
N GLU A 104 -7.07 12.24 16.62
CA GLU A 104 -5.67 12.31 16.22
C GLU A 104 -5.34 13.53 15.35
N PHE A 105 -6.30 13.95 14.53
CA PHE A 105 -6.09 15.02 13.55
C PHE A 105 -7.08 16.15 13.74
N GLU A 106 -6.57 17.37 13.71
CA GLU A 106 -7.38 18.56 13.56
C GLU A 106 -7.56 18.83 12.07
N ILE A 107 -8.80 18.76 11.61
CA ILE A 107 -9.19 18.98 10.22
C ILE A 107 -10.06 20.22 10.22
N PRO A 108 -9.56 21.40 9.80
CA PRO A 108 -10.34 22.64 9.83
C PRO A 108 -11.66 22.54 9.07
N GLU A 109 -11.69 21.77 7.99
CA GLU A 109 -12.87 21.54 7.16
C GLU A 109 -13.80 20.42 7.69
N ALA A 110 -13.59 19.96 8.93
CA ALA A 110 -14.39 18.86 9.53
C ALA A 110 -15.90 19.18 9.67
N SER A 111 -16.25 20.46 9.75
CA SER A 111 -17.66 20.93 9.76
C SER A 111 -18.38 20.74 8.42
N ASP A 112 -17.63 20.64 7.31
CA ASP A 112 -18.20 20.32 6.00
C ASP A 112 -18.49 18.81 5.89
N SER A 113 -19.76 18.45 5.75
CA SER A 113 -20.19 17.05 5.61
C SER A 113 -19.54 16.32 4.43
N ARG A 114 -19.11 17.06 3.40
CA ARG A 114 -18.39 16.52 2.24
C ARG A 114 -17.02 16.01 2.65
N THR A 115 -16.32 16.72 3.55
CA THR A 115 -15.01 16.30 4.08
C THR A 115 -15.11 14.96 4.77
N LYS A 116 -16.05 14.79 5.72
CA LYS A 116 -16.32 13.49 6.37
C LYS A 116 -16.59 12.39 5.35
N LYS A 117 -17.50 12.67 4.39
CA LYS A 117 -17.85 11.70 3.33
C LYS A 117 -16.63 11.29 2.51
N LYS A 118 -15.77 12.23 2.11
CA LYS A 118 -14.55 11.96 1.32
C LYS A 118 -13.52 11.15 2.11
N ILE A 119 -13.28 11.51 3.36
CA ILE A 119 -12.34 10.77 4.22
C ILE A 119 -12.83 9.34 4.44
N LEU A 120 -14.11 9.14 4.75
CA LEU A 120 -14.69 7.80 4.91
C LEU A 120 -14.68 6.99 3.59
N GLN A 121 -14.82 7.66 2.45
CA GLN A 121 -14.65 7.02 1.14
C GLN A 121 -13.20 6.50 0.98
N ILE A 122 -12.20 7.30 1.35
CA ILE A 122 -10.78 6.90 1.31
C ILE A 122 -10.53 5.71 2.25
N VAL A 123 -11.11 5.71 3.47
CA VAL A 123 -11.04 4.55 4.38
C VAL A 123 -11.61 3.30 3.71
N GLY A 124 -12.78 3.41 3.08
CA GLY A 124 -13.41 2.31 2.34
C GLY A 124 -12.56 1.80 1.17
N GLU A 125 -11.86 2.68 0.45
CA GLU A 125 -10.91 2.29 -0.61
C GLU A 125 -9.71 1.55 -0.05
N ARG A 126 -9.14 2.01 1.06
CA ARG A 126 -8.03 1.34 1.76
C ARG A 126 -8.43 -0.03 2.29
N TRP A 127 -9.64 -0.14 2.83
CA TRP A 127 -10.18 -1.40 3.29
C TRP A 127 -10.38 -2.41 2.13
N ARG A 128 -10.94 -1.98 1.00
CA ARG A 128 -11.05 -2.83 -0.21
C ARG A 128 -9.69 -3.29 -0.71
N GLN A 129 -8.69 -2.39 -0.73
CA GLN A 129 -7.33 -2.73 -1.10
C GLN A 129 -6.75 -3.78 -0.15
N PHE A 130 -6.94 -3.61 1.16
CA PHE A 130 -6.51 -4.56 2.16
C PHE A 130 -7.15 -5.95 1.96
N LYS A 131 -8.47 -6.02 1.72
CA LYS A 131 -9.15 -7.28 1.38
C LYS A 131 -8.60 -7.94 0.12
N SER A 132 -8.29 -7.16 -0.90
CA SER A 132 -7.66 -7.66 -2.13
C SER A 132 -6.26 -8.22 -1.87
N ASP A 133 -5.47 -7.56 -1.03
CA ASP A 133 -4.14 -8.03 -0.66
C ASP A 133 -4.20 -9.31 0.19
N LEU A 134 -5.14 -9.39 1.15
CA LEU A 134 -5.42 -10.61 1.91
C LEU A 134 -5.81 -11.77 0.98
N THR A 135 -6.73 -11.52 0.04
CA THR A 135 -7.19 -12.54 -0.91
C THR A 135 -6.04 -13.04 -1.77
N ARG A 136 -5.30 -12.12 -2.38
CA ARG A 136 -4.23 -12.45 -3.33
C ARG A 136 -3.06 -13.17 -2.66
N LYS A 137 -2.67 -12.72 -1.48
CA LYS A 137 -1.47 -13.22 -0.80
C LYS A 137 -1.75 -14.46 0.04
N TRP A 138 -2.85 -14.43 0.81
CA TRP A 138 -3.08 -15.38 1.89
C TRP A 138 -4.23 -16.35 1.64
N ALA A 139 -5.38 -15.90 1.11
CA ALA A 139 -6.51 -16.79 0.92
C ALA A 139 -6.36 -17.69 -0.32
N LEU A 140 -5.79 -17.17 -1.42
CA LEU A 140 -5.62 -17.86 -2.70
C LEU A 140 -4.14 -17.91 -3.14
N GLY A 141 -3.23 -17.31 -2.41
CA GLY A 141 -1.81 -17.22 -2.75
C GLY A 141 -1.02 -18.48 -2.38
N ALA A 142 0.31 -18.40 -2.60
CA ALA A 142 1.24 -19.48 -2.26
C ALA A 142 1.33 -19.75 -0.76
N ASP A 143 1.04 -18.76 0.08
CA ASP A 143 1.16 -18.85 1.55
C ASP A 143 -0.13 -19.37 2.23
N LYS A 144 -1.11 -19.88 1.47
CA LYS A 144 -2.45 -20.26 1.96
C LYS A 144 -2.45 -21.32 3.09
N ASP A 145 -1.49 -22.24 3.05
CA ASP A 145 -1.47 -23.39 3.96
C ASP A 145 -0.93 -23.03 5.36
N GLY A 146 -0.12 -21.96 5.47
CA GLY A 146 0.37 -21.43 6.76
C GLY A 146 -0.27 -20.10 7.18
N ALA A 147 -1.28 -19.64 6.45
CA ALA A 147 -1.80 -18.27 6.56
C ALA A 147 -2.58 -18.00 7.84
N ASN A 148 -3.25 -19.01 8.42
CA ASN A 148 -4.24 -18.81 9.49
C ASN A 148 -3.65 -18.10 10.71
N ASP A 149 -2.56 -18.62 11.27
CA ASP A 149 -1.95 -18.01 12.47
C ASP A 149 -1.20 -16.72 12.14
N ILE A 150 -0.48 -16.70 11.01
CA ILE A 150 0.28 -15.52 10.57
C ILE A 150 -0.62 -14.31 10.31
N VAL A 151 -1.77 -14.50 9.65
CA VAL A 151 -2.71 -13.40 9.34
C VAL A 151 -3.40 -12.91 10.61
N CYS A 152 -3.84 -13.85 11.47
CA CYS A 152 -4.50 -13.52 12.73
C CYS A 152 -3.56 -12.72 13.65
N GLU A 153 -2.32 -13.14 13.81
CA GLU A 153 -1.33 -12.44 14.62
C GLU A 153 -0.94 -11.09 14.01
N LYS A 154 -0.69 -11.07 12.71
CA LYS A 154 -0.18 -9.86 12.02
C LYS A 154 -1.20 -8.72 11.95
N TYR A 155 -2.48 -9.05 11.81
CA TYR A 155 -3.53 -8.06 11.55
C TYR A 155 -4.61 -8.02 12.65
N GLY A 156 -4.47 -8.83 13.71
CA GLY A 156 -5.44 -8.88 14.81
C GLY A 156 -6.81 -9.41 14.39
N ILE A 157 -6.89 -10.22 13.33
CA ILE A 157 -8.15 -10.79 12.83
C ILE A 157 -8.41 -12.10 13.60
N SER A 158 -9.61 -12.29 14.16
CA SER A 158 -9.92 -13.56 14.83
C SER A 158 -9.96 -14.73 13.84
N LYS A 159 -9.68 -15.95 14.33
CA LYS A 159 -9.64 -17.15 13.48
C LYS A 159 -10.98 -17.41 12.80
N GLU A 160 -12.08 -17.14 13.49
CA GLU A 160 -13.43 -17.31 12.97
C GLU A 160 -13.69 -16.37 11.79
N LYS A 161 -13.38 -15.08 11.96
CA LYS A 161 -13.52 -14.06 10.90
C LYS A 161 -12.62 -14.35 9.71
N TRP A 162 -11.39 -14.79 9.96
CA TRP A 162 -10.49 -15.21 8.90
C TRP A 162 -10.99 -16.40 8.12
N THR A 163 -11.50 -17.43 8.83
CA THR A 163 -12.09 -18.63 8.21
C THR A 163 -13.30 -18.26 7.36
N GLN A 164 -14.22 -17.45 7.88
CA GLN A 164 -15.37 -16.94 7.15
C GLN A 164 -14.94 -16.17 5.89
N PHE A 165 -13.95 -15.27 6.01
CA PHE A 165 -13.40 -14.55 4.87
C PHE A 165 -12.84 -15.49 3.81
N CYS A 166 -12.07 -16.51 4.19
CA CYS A 166 -11.51 -17.48 3.25
C CYS A 166 -12.61 -18.31 2.57
N GLN A 167 -13.67 -18.70 3.29
CA GLN A 167 -14.80 -19.41 2.71
C GLN A 167 -15.47 -18.60 1.61
N THR A 168 -15.77 -17.31 1.85
CA THR A 168 -16.37 -16.44 0.84
C THR A 168 -15.48 -16.28 -0.40
N ARG A 169 -14.14 -16.32 -0.25
CA ARG A 169 -13.19 -16.19 -1.38
C ARG A 169 -13.00 -17.48 -2.18
N ARG A 170 -13.35 -18.62 -1.59
CA ARG A 170 -13.31 -19.94 -2.26
C ARG A 170 -14.66 -20.35 -2.86
N ASP A 171 -15.69 -19.55 -2.62
CA ASP A 171 -17.01 -19.79 -3.20
C ASP A 171 -16.95 -19.67 -4.75
N PRO A 172 -17.53 -20.61 -5.50
CA PRO A 172 -17.53 -20.57 -6.96
C PRO A 172 -18.13 -19.30 -7.56
N SER A 173 -19.19 -18.76 -6.93
CA SER A 173 -19.83 -17.53 -7.38
C SER A 173 -18.89 -16.32 -7.32
N TRP A 174 -18.08 -16.24 -6.27
CA TRP A 174 -17.05 -15.20 -6.14
C TRP A 174 -15.94 -15.36 -7.18
N GLU A 175 -15.54 -16.60 -7.46
CA GLU A 175 -14.52 -16.88 -8.46
C GLU A 175 -15.00 -16.47 -9.87
N ASP A 176 -16.26 -16.71 -10.20
CA ASP A 176 -16.84 -16.29 -11.46
C ASP A 176 -16.86 -14.77 -11.63
N VAL A 177 -17.23 -14.02 -10.59
CA VAL A 177 -17.15 -12.55 -10.60
C VAL A 177 -15.70 -12.09 -10.79
N ARG A 178 -14.75 -12.72 -10.12
CA ARG A 178 -13.31 -12.42 -10.25
C ARG A 178 -12.82 -12.69 -11.67
N LYS A 179 -13.17 -13.83 -12.28
CA LYS A 179 -12.79 -14.17 -13.66
C LYS A 179 -13.37 -13.17 -14.66
N LYS A 180 -14.64 -12.79 -14.51
CA LYS A 180 -15.28 -11.75 -15.35
C LYS A 180 -14.55 -10.41 -15.25
N ALA A 181 -14.22 -9.96 -14.02
CA ALA A 181 -13.48 -8.73 -13.82
C ALA A 181 -12.08 -8.77 -14.44
N GLN A 182 -11.35 -9.89 -14.31
CA GLN A 182 -10.04 -10.07 -14.93
C GLN A 182 -10.12 -10.10 -16.46
N ALA A 183 -11.13 -10.73 -17.03
CA ALA A 183 -11.35 -10.75 -18.48
C ALA A 183 -11.62 -9.32 -19.00
N SER A 184 -12.47 -8.56 -18.30
CA SER A 184 -12.73 -7.16 -18.61
C SER A 184 -11.47 -6.29 -18.55
N GLN A 185 -10.63 -6.50 -17.52
CA GLN A 185 -9.37 -5.77 -17.38
C GLN A 185 -8.38 -6.11 -18.51
N LYS A 186 -8.31 -7.37 -18.95
CA LYS A 186 -7.46 -7.78 -20.08
C LYS A 186 -7.88 -7.14 -21.42
N GLN A 187 -9.16 -6.79 -21.59
CA GLN A 187 -9.67 -6.10 -22.76
C GLN A 187 -9.32 -4.60 -22.78
N ASN A 188 -8.81 -4.06 -21.66
CA ASN A 188 -8.38 -2.67 -21.61
C ASN A 188 -7.09 -2.48 -22.41
N THR A 189 -7.22 -1.96 -23.63
CA THR A 189 -6.11 -1.68 -24.56
C THR A 189 -5.32 -0.42 -24.20
N ALA A 190 -5.87 0.44 -23.34
CA ALA A 190 -5.26 1.68 -22.89
C ALA A 190 -5.13 1.69 -21.35
N PRO A 191 -4.25 0.85 -20.77
CA PRO A 191 -4.08 0.84 -19.32
C PRO A 191 -3.54 2.19 -18.84
N HIS A 192 -4.09 2.67 -17.73
CA HIS A 192 -3.65 3.92 -17.10
C HIS A 192 -2.22 3.76 -16.56
N VAL A 193 -1.24 4.30 -17.28
CA VAL A 193 0.20 4.20 -16.95
C VAL A 193 0.73 5.37 -16.09
N LEU A 194 -0.15 6.25 -15.60
CA LEU A 194 0.29 7.35 -14.74
C LEU A 194 0.89 6.85 -13.44
N SER A 195 2.06 7.40 -13.10
CA SER A 195 2.75 7.12 -11.86
C SER A 195 1.91 7.57 -10.64
N ARG A 196 2.38 7.23 -9.43
CA ARG A 196 1.74 7.63 -8.16
C ARG A 196 1.54 9.15 -8.00
N GLY A 197 2.24 9.98 -8.79
CA GLY A 197 2.08 11.43 -8.82
C GLY A 197 0.82 11.93 -9.52
N GLY A 198 0.15 11.06 -10.31
CA GLY A 198 -1.05 11.42 -11.05
C GLY A 198 -0.80 12.45 -12.17
N TYR A 199 -1.89 13.10 -12.62
CA TYR A 199 -1.84 14.11 -13.69
C TYR A 199 -1.05 15.36 -13.27
N GLU A 200 -1.12 15.78 -12.00
CA GLU A 200 -0.36 16.96 -11.51
C GLU A 200 1.14 16.79 -11.70
N TYR A 201 1.69 15.64 -11.31
CA TYR A 201 3.13 15.37 -11.51
C TYR A 201 3.50 15.37 -13.00
N LEU A 202 2.61 14.83 -13.84
CA LEU A 202 2.83 14.82 -15.29
C LEU A 202 2.80 16.23 -15.85
N GLU A 203 1.85 17.06 -15.43
CA GLU A 203 1.73 18.47 -15.81
C GLU A 203 2.95 19.29 -15.37
N GLU A 204 3.37 19.18 -14.12
CA GLU A 204 4.59 19.80 -13.61
C GLU A 204 5.82 19.40 -14.44
N LYS A 205 5.94 18.12 -14.77
CA LYS A 205 7.04 17.61 -15.59
C LYS A 205 7.01 18.19 -16.99
N PHE A 206 5.85 18.23 -17.64
CA PHE A 206 5.72 18.83 -18.98
C PHE A 206 5.99 20.34 -18.97
N MET A 207 5.53 21.05 -17.95
CA MET A 207 5.79 22.49 -17.82
C MET A 207 7.27 22.76 -17.59
N ALA A 208 7.94 21.98 -16.74
CA ALA A 208 9.38 22.09 -16.51
C ALA A 208 10.19 21.82 -17.80
N GLU A 209 9.82 20.76 -18.53
CA GLU A 209 10.49 20.42 -19.79
C GLU A 209 10.28 21.50 -20.87
N LYS A 210 9.06 22.04 -20.98
CA LYS A 210 8.74 23.15 -21.90
C LYS A 210 9.51 24.42 -21.56
N THR A 211 9.62 24.72 -20.26
CA THR A 211 10.40 25.88 -19.80
C THR A 211 11.88 25.72 -20.09
N LYS A 212 12.43 24.51 -19.83
CA LYS A 212 13.82 24.18 -20.15
C LYS A 212 14.12 24.38 -21.66
N LYS A 213 13.24 23.84 -22.52
CA LYS A 213 13.38 23.96 -23.98
C LYS A 213 13.35 25.41 -24.43
N ARG A 214 12.47 26.26 -23.87
CA ARG A 214 12.42 27.69 -24.17
C ARG A 214 13.70 28.42 -23.76
N LEU A 215 14.27 28.09 -22.60
CA LEU A 215 15.53 28.66 -22.14
C LEU A 215 16.70 28.27 -23.04
N GLU A 216 16.76 27.02 -23.49
CA GLU A 216 17.78 26.53 -24.42
C GLU A 216 17.65 27.20 -25.79
N GLU A 217 16.43 27.41 -26.30
CA GLU A 217 16.17 28.14 -27.53
C GLU A 217 16.57 29.63 -27.44
N ALA A 218 16.26 30.29 -26.30
CA ALA A 218 16.64 31.65 -26.06
C ALA A 218 18.17 31.84 -25.98
N ALA A 219 18.85 30.94 -25.25
CA ALA A 219 20.33 30.94 -25.16
C ALA A 219 20.97 30.70 -26.52
N SER A 220 20.41 29.83 -27.35
CA SER A 220 20.90 29.61 -28.72
C SER A 220 20.74 30.87 -29.62
N LEU A 221 19.62 31.59 -29.50
CA LEU A 221 19.39 32.83 -30.24
C LEU A 221 20.30 33.94 -29.77
N GLU A 222 20.59 34.07 -28.48
CA GLU A 222 21.56 35.02 -27.96
C GLU A 222 22.98 34.72 -28.44
N ALA A 223 23.38 33.46 -28.46
CA ALA A 223 24.69 33.05 -28.99
C ALA A 223 24.83 33.40 -30.50
N LEU A 224 23.77 33.17 -31.28
CA LEU A 224 23.73 33.54 -32.69
C LEU A 224 23.80 35.06 -32.88
N ARG A 225 23.11 35.85 -32.06
CA ARG A 225 23.17 37.32 -32.09
C ARG A 225 24.59 37.84 -31.76
N ALA A 226 25.21 37.28 -30.73
CA ALA A 226 26.58 37.64 -30.35
C ALA A 226 27.59 37.31 -31.45
N SER A 227 27.45 36.21 -32.17
CA SER A 227 28.32 35.87 -33.29
C SER A 227 28.14 36.77 -34.50
N LEU A 228 26.92 37.26 -34.76
CA LEU A 228 26.63 38.19 -35.85
C LEU A 228 27.18 39.60 -35.57
N THR A 229 27.20 40.06 -34.32
CA THR A 229 27.77 41.39 -33.94
C THR A 229 29.28 41.40 -34.02
N LEU A 230 29.98 40.30 -33.94
CA LEU A 230 31.43 40.18 -34.07
C LEU A 230 31.93 40.17 -35.53
N HIS A 231 31.04 40.06 -36.52
CA HIS A 231 31.37 39.98 -37.94
C HIS A 231 30.94 41.17 -38.77
N LEU A 232 30.59 42.33 -38.16
CA LEU A 232 30.37 43.57 -38.89
C LEU A 232 31.71 44.30 -39.08
N PRO A 233 32.22 44.41 -40.33
CA PRO A 233 33.40 45.23 -40.62
C PRO A 233 33.07 46.74 -40.46
N SER A 234 34.00 47.46 -39.87
CA SER A 234 33.97 48.93 -39.73
C SER A 234 34.09 49.63 -41.07
#